data_92d07f1fcb85c75f1d779b8184c3c64f
#
_entry.id   92d07f1fcb85c75f1d779b8184c3c64f
#
_cell.length_a   1.000
_cell.length_b   1.000
_cell.length_c   1.000
_cell.angle_alpha   90.00
_cell.angle_beta   90.00
_cell.angle_gamma   90.00
#
_symmetry.space_group_name_H-M   'P 1'
#
loop_
_entity.id
_entity.type
_entity.pdbx_description
1 polymer ?
#
loop_
_entity_poly.entity_id
_entity_poly.type
_entity_poly.pdbx_seq_one_letter_code
_entity_poly.pdbx_strand_id
1 'polypeptide(L)'
;AKPMGVLERAKKVFRIESDAVLALCDKLDENFTKAIDLLYNTKRVVLTGMGKAGHVARKVAATLASMGTPAFFMHPGEGLHGDLGMITADDVVIAFSNNGQSEEVLRIIPYLKHFSIPLIAVTGNLESELARQADAVLNIGVKEEACPLGLAPTAGTTAMLAMGDA
;
A
#
# COMPACT_ATOMS: atom_id res chain seq x y z
N ALA A 1 -34.50 9.50 15.28
CA ALA A 1 -33.67 8.44 15.87
C ALA A 1 -32.72 9.09 16.88
N LYS A 2 -32.54 8.49 18.07
CA LYS A 2 -31.55 8.99 19.04
C LYS A 2 -30.17 8.87 18.41
N PRO A 3 -29.29 9.88 18.57
CA PRO A 3 -27.92 9.79 18.08
C PRO A 3 -27.21 8.60 18.75
N MET A 4 -26.39 7.89 17.97
CA MET A 4 -25.58 6.75 18.46
C MET A 4 -24.68 7.21 19.60
N GLY A 5 -24.66 6.46 20.71
CA GLY A 5 -23.77 6.75 21.83
C GLY A 5 -22.29 6.63 21.46
N VAL A 6 -21.41 7.33 22.16
CA VAL A 6 -19.97 7.37 21.88
C VAL A 6 -19.36 5.95 21.89
N LEU A 7 -19.72 5.13 22.86
CA LEU A 7 -19.22 3.75 22.96
C LEU A 7 -19.69 2.88 21.80
N GLU A 8 -20.95 3.00 21.42
CA GLU A 8 -21.48 2.23 20.27
C GLU A 8 -20.81 2.68 18.96
N ARG A 9 -20.49 3.97 18.83
CA ARG A 9 -19.73 4.47 17.70
C ARG A 9 -18.32 3.86 17.64
N ALA A 10 -17.61 3.84 18.75
CA ALA A 10 -16.28 3.23 18.84
C ALA A 10 -16.31 1.73 18.48
N LYS A 11 -17.27 0.99 19.04
CA LYS A 11 -17.46 -0.44 18.70
C LYS A 11 -17.74 -0.65 17.20
N LYS A 12 -18.54 0.25 16.60
CA LYS A 12 -18.80 0.20 15.15
C LYS A 12 -17.52 0.37 14.34
N VAL A 13 -16.64 1.29 14.70
CA VAL A 13 -15.34 1.49 14.04
C VAL A 13 -14.52 0.19 14.09
N PHE A 14 -14.40 -0.44 15.26
CA PHE A 14 -13.64 -1.69 15.39
C PHE A 14 -14.22 -2.82 14.56
N ARG A 15 -15.54 -2.93 14.45
CA ARG A 15 -16.19 -3.93 13.59
C ARG A 15 -15.88 -3.68 12.12
N ILE A 16 -16.04 -2.45 11.65
CA ILE A 16 -15.74 -2.09 10.25
C ILE A 16 -14.28 -2.40 9.91
N GLU A 17 -13.34 -2.02 10.76
CA GLU A 17 -11.93 -2.25 10.51
C GLU A 17 -11.55 -3.73 10.60
N SER A 18 -12.08 -4.48 11.58
CA SER A 18 -11.83 -5.92 11.69
C SER A 18 -12.41 -6.70 10.50
N ASP A 19 -13.60 -6.33 10.03
CA ASP A 19 -14.21 -6.92 8.84
C ASP A 19 -13.38 -6.64 7.59
N ALA A 20 -12.83 -5.43 7.47
CA ALA A 20 -11.96 -5.06 6.35
C ALA A 20 -10.67 -5.90 6.34
N VAL A 21 -10.06 -6.14 7.50
CA VAL A 21 -8.88 -7.00 7.61
C VAL A 21 -9.22 -8.46 7.29
N LEU A 22 -10.30 -8.99 7.85
CA LEU A 22 -10.71 -10.37 7.60
C LEU A 22 -11.04 -10.61 6.12
N ALA A 23 -11.65 -9.65 5.45
CA ALA A 23 -11.96 -9.73 4.02
C ALA A 23 -10.73 -9.86 3.12
N LEU A 24 -9.53 -9.50 3.60
CA LEU A 24 -8.29 -9.68 2.85
C LEU A 24 -8.01 -11.16 2.54
N CYS A 25 -8.45 -12.09 3.40
CA CYS A 25 -8.28 -13.52 3.16
C CYS A 25 -8.86 -13.95 1.82
N ASP A 26 -10.04 -13.42 1.45
CA ASP A 26 -10.72 -13.75 0.18
C ASP A 26 -10.18 -12.98 -1.03
N LYS A 27 -9.28 -12.02 -0.81
CA LYS A 27 -8.65 -11.21 -1.86
C LYS A 27 -7.26 -11.71 -2.25
N LEU A 28 -6.71 -12.65 -1.51
CA LEU A 28 -5.42 -13.27 -1.83
C LEU A 28 -5.58 -14.17 -3.06
N ASP A 29 -4.70 -13.98 -4.02
CA ASP A 29 -4.66 -14.72 -5.28
C ASP A 29 -3.20 -14.91 -5.74
N GLU A 30 -3.00 -15.30 -7.01
CA GLU A 30 -1.65 -15.47 -7.56
C GLU A 30 -0.84 -14.16 -7.62
N ASN A 31 -1.46 -12.98 -7.53
CA ASN A 31 -0.74 -11.72 -7.39
C ASN A 31 0.06 -11.65 -6.08
N PHE A 32 -0.51 -12.18 -4.99
CA PHE A 32 0.22 -12.26 -3.73
C PHE A 32 1.45 -13.17 -3.85
N THR A 33 1.30 -14.36 -4.41
CA THR A 33 2.42 -15.27 -4.65
C THR A 33 3.49 -14.62 -5.54
N LYS A 34 3.08 -13.95 -6.61
CA LYS A 34 3.99 -13.21 -7.49
C LYS A 34 4.73 -12.10 -6.77
N ALA A 35 4.05 -11.35 -5.89
CA ALA A 35 4.68 -10.32 -5.08
C ALA A 35 5.75 -10.92 -4.15
N ILE A 36 5.45 -12.05 -3.50
CA ILE A 36 6.42 -12.77 -2.65
C ILE A 36 7.63 -13.24 -3.46
N ASP A 37 7.42 -13.79 -4.66
CA ASP A 37 8.53 -14.21 -5.53
C ASP A 37 9.43 -13.03 -5.93
N LEU A 38 8.86 -11.87 -6.24
CA LEU A 38 9.61 -10.65 -6.52
C LEU A 38 10.43 -10.21 -5.30
N LEU A 39 9.82 -10.23 -4.11
CA LEU A 39 10.47 -9.83 -2.86
C LEU A 39 11.56 -10.81 -2.43
N TYR A 40 11.37 -12.10 -2.66
CA TYR A 40 12.35 -13.13 -2.30
C TYR A 40 13.64 -13.00 -3.13
N ASN A 41 13.53 -12.57 -4.36
CA ASN A 41 14.65 -12.45 -5.29
C ASN A 41 15.29 -11.06 -5.33
N THR A 42 14.84 -10.12 -4.48
CA THR A 42 15.40 -8.76 -4.43
C THR A 42 16.51 -8.62 -3.39
N LYS A 43 17.40 -7.68 -3.59
CA LYS A 43 18.37 -7.30 -2.57
C LYS A 43 17.81 -6.29 -1.58
N ARG A 44 16.86 -5.47 -2.01
CA ARG A 44 16.34 -4.38 -1.19
C ARG A 44 14.94 -3.99 -1.66
N VAL A 45 14.10 -3.58 -0.73
CA VAL A 45 12.72 -3.12 -0.99
C VAL A 45 12.62 -1.62 -0.76
N VAL A 46 12.10 -0.91 -1.76
CA VAL A 46 11.79 0.53 -1.65
C VAL A 46 10.28 0.69 -1.55
N LEU A 47 9.80 1.33 -0.50
CA LEU A 47 8.39 1.54 -0.27
C LEU A 47 8.06 3.02 -0.47
N THR A 48 6.94 3.32 -1.11
CA THR A 48 6.54 4.69 -1.42
C THR A 48 5.03 4.86 -1.33
N GLY A 49 4.58 6.09 -1.11
CA GLY A 49 3.18 6.46 -1.01
C GLY A 49 3.02 7.88 -0.51
N MET A 50 1.87 8.48 -0.79
CA MET A 50 1.52 9.83 -0.36
C MET A 50 0.65 9.82 0.89
N GLY A 51 0.78 10.84 1.72
CA GLY A 51 -0.10 11.08 2.87
C GLY A 51 -0.15 9.90 3.84
N LYS A 52 -1.36 9.48 4.23
CA LYS A 52 -1.56 8.38 5.18
C LYS A 52 -1.07 7.03 4.63
N ALA A 53 -1.21 6.78 3.34
CA ALA A 53 -0.63 5.61 2.68
C ALA A 53 0.91 5.60 2.79
N GLY A 54 1.55 6.76 2.69
CA GLY A 54 2.98 6.93 2.91
C GLY A 54 3.40 6.59 4.35
N HIS A 55 2.59 6.95 5.35
CA HIS A 55 2.87 6.57 6.75
C HIS A 55 2.76 5.06 6.95
N VAL A 56 1.78 4.40 6.33
CA VAL A 56 1.69 2.94 6.32
C VAL A 56 2.91 2.31 5.63
N ALA A 57 3.31 2.84 4.48
CA ALA A 57 4.49 2.37 3.76
C ALA A 57 5.77 2.48 4.63
N ARG A 58 5.93 3.56 5.40
CA ARG A 58 7.04 3.72 6.36
C ARG A 58 7.03 2.64 7.44
N LYS A 59 5.84 2.33 8.00
CA LYS A 59 5.71 1.26 8.99
C LYS A 59 6.09 -0.10 8.40
N VAL A 60 5.63 -0.41 7.20
CA VAL A 60 5.94 -1.68 6.53
C VAL A 60 7.44 -1.78 6.22
N ALA A 61 8.07 -0.70 5.78
CA ALA A 61 9.52 -0.64 5.58
C ALA A 61 10.29 -0.97 6.87
N ALA A 62 9.86 -0.39 7.99
CA ALA A 62 10.47 -0.66 9.30
C ALA A 62 10.27 -2.12 9.73
N THR A 63 9.11 -2.71 9.47
CA THR A 63 8.82 -4.13 9.74
C THR A 63 9.74 -5.04 8.93
N LEU A 64 9.85 -4.82 7.62
CA LEU A 64 10.75 -5.59 6.75
C LEU A 64 12.20 -5.51 7.24
N ALA A 65 12.68 -4.31 7.56
CA ALA A 65 14.03 -4.11 8.07
C ALA A 65 14.26 -4.87 9.39
N SER A 66 13.28 -4.85 10.30
CA SER A 66 13.35 -5.57 11.58
C SER A 66 13.42 -7.10 11.39
N MET A 67 12.88 -7.60 10.28
CA MET A 67 12.88 -9.01 9.94
C MET A 67 14.07 -9.43 9.06
N GLY A 68 15.01 -8.52 8.81
CA GLY A 68 16.24 -8.80 8.08
C GLY A 68 16.17 -8.53 6.57
N THR A 69 15.07 -7.99 6.06
CA THR A 69 14.96 -7.56 4.67
C THR A 69 15.32 -6.07 4.56
N PRO A 70 16.43 -5.71 3.88
CA PRO A 70 16.78 -4.31 3.68
C PRO A 70 15.64 -3.56 2.98
N ALA A 71 15.11 -2.55 3.65
CA ALA A 71 13.98 -1.79 3.16
C ALA A 71 14.06 -0.33 3.62
N PHE A 72 13.59 0.59 2.78
CA PHE A 72 13.47 2.00 3.15
C PHE A 72 12.28 2.65 2.45
N PHE A 73 11.81 3.74 3.04
CA PHE A 73 10.76 4.56 2.46
C PHE A 73 11.37 5.68 1.61
N MET A 74 10.82 5.88 0.42
CA MET A 74 11.09 7.03 -0.44
C MET A 74 9.81 7.83 -0.64
N HIS A 75 9.82 9.12 -0.27
CA HIS A 75 8.70 9.99 -0.56
C HIS A 75 8.60 10.22 -2.07
N PRO A 76 7.43 9.99 -2.72
CA PRO A 76 7.37 10.07 -4.19
C PRO A 76 7.62 11.48 -4.72
N GLY A 77 7.27 12.53 -3.96
CA GLY A 77 7.62 13.91 -4.30
C GLY A 77 9.14 14.13 -4.33
N GLU A 78 9.88 13.65 -3.33
CA GLU A 78 11.33 13.74 -3.29
C GLU A 78 11.98 12.86 -4.37
N GLY A 79 11.34 11.73 -4.70
CA GLY A 79 11.74 10.90 -5.83
C GLY A 79 11.90 11.70 -7.10
N LEU A 80 10.92 12.56 -7.41
CA LEU A 80 10.92 13.41 -8.60
C LEU A 80 11.99 14.54 -8.56
N HIS A 81 12.55 14.81 -7.39
CA HIS A 81 13.60 15.80 -7.17
C HIS A 81 15.00 15.20 -6.96
N GLY A 82 15.17 13.92 -7.25
CA GLY A 82 16.49 13.28 -7.27
C GLY A 82 16.58 11.95 -6.53
N ASP A 83 15.69 11.67 -5.56
CA ASP A 83 15.77 10.45 -4.73
C ASP A 83 15.51 9.16 -5.53
N LEU A 84 14.92 9.24 -6.74
CA LEU A 84 14.85 8.09 -7.65
C LEU A 84 16.22 7.48 -7.93
N GLY A 85 17.29 8.26 -7.89
CA GLY A 85 18.65 7.76 -8.03
C GLY A 85 19.11 6.78 -6.94
N MET A 86 18.38 6.68 -5.82
CA MET A 86 18.64 5.68 -4.78
C MET A 86 18.11 4.29 -5.15
N ILE A 87 17.23 4.18 -6.14
CA ILE A 87 16.65 2.92 -6.59
C ILE A 87 17.55 2.31 -7.66
N THR A 88 17.87 1.05 -7.49
CA THR A 88 18.74 0.30 -8.41
C THR A 88 17.99 -0.86 -9.07
N ALA A 89 18.60 -1.45 -10.11
CA ALA A 89 18.02 -2.59 -10.82
C ALA A 89 17.85 -3.85 -9.94
N ASP A 90 18.53 -3.89 -8.79
CA ASP A 90 18.42 -5.00 -7.82
C ASP A 90 17.30 -4.80 -6.79
N ASP A 91 16.57 -3.69 -6.87
CA ASP A 91 15.48 -3.36 -5.94
C ASP A 91 14.11 -3.79 -6.48
N VAL A 92 13.14 -3.89 -5.57
CA VAL A 92 11.70 -3.95 -5.86
C VAL A 92 11.03 -2.75 -5.21
N VAL A 93 10.10 -2.12 -5.89
CA VAL A 93 9.32 -1.01 -5.35
C VAL A 93 7.92 -1.48 -4.99
N ILE A 94 7.47 -1.15 -3.78
CA ILE A 94 6.08 -1.31 -3.35
C ILE A 94 5.44 0.08 -3.24
N ALA A 95 4.44 0.34 -4.07
CA ALA A 95 3.70 1.60 -4.06
C ALA A 95 2.34 1.44 -3.38
N PHE A 96 2.09 2.27 -2.38
CA PHE A 96 0.85 2.30 -1.59
C PHE A 96 0.00 3.48 -2.05
N SER A 97 -1.16 3.20 -2.63
CA SER A 97 -2.14 4.22 -3.04
C SER A 97 -3.54 3.62 -3.06
N ASN A 98 -4.42 4.06 -2.15
CA ASN A 98 -5.76 3.48 -2.05
C ASN A 98 -6.57 3.64 -3.34
N ASN A 99 -6.59 4.83 -3.93
CA ASN A 99 -7.27 5.06 -5.22
C ASN A 99 -6.44 4.67 -6.45
N GLY A 100 -5.13 4.44 -6.27
CA GLY A 100 -4.22 4.09 -7.36
C GLY A 100 -4.01 5.18 -8.41
N GLN A 101 -4.35 6.44 -8.08
CA GLN A 101 -4.30 7.59 -8.98
C GLN A 101 -3.48 8.76 -8.42
N SER A 102 -2.69 8.54 -7.37
CA SER A 102 -1.80 9.57 -6.82
C SER A 102 -0.80 10.01 -7.88
N GLU A 103 -0.87 11.27 -8.29
CA GLU A 103 -0.05 11.80 -9.39
C GLU A 103 1.45 11.59 -9.13
N GLU A 104 1.91 11.90 -7.92
CA GLU A 104 3.32 11.78 -7.54
C GLU A 104 3.80 10.33 -7.62
N VAL A 105 2.95 9.37 -7.23
CA VAL A 105 3.26 7.94 -7.35
C VAL A 105 3.30 7.52 -8.82
N LEU A 106 2.34 7.95 -9.63
CA LEU A 106 2.30 7.60 -11.05
C LEU A 106 3.49 8.17 -11.82
N ARG A 107 3.98 9.35 -11.45
CA ARG A 107 5.11 10.01 -12.13
C ARG A 107 6.45 9.31 -11.95
N ILE A 108 6.61 8.47 -10.93
CA ILE A 108 7.85 7.67 -10.78
C ILE A 108 7.85 6.39 -11.64
N ILE A 109 6.70 5.92 -12.11
CA ILE A 109 6.57 4.65 -12.85
C ILE A 109 7.42 4.62 -14.14
N PRO A 110 7.47 5.69 -14.98
CA PRO A 110 8.31 5.66 -16.16
C PRO A 110 9.79 5.38 -15.87
N TYR A 111 10.31 5.90 -14.75
CA TYR A 111 11.67 5.61 -14.30
C TYR A 111 11.83 4.11 -13.99
N LEU A 112 10.89 3.54 -13.23
CA LEU A 112 10.93 2.11 -12.88
C LEU A 112 10.88 1.23 -14.13
N LYS A 113 10.04 1.57 -15.09
CA LYS A 113 9.94 0.85 -16.37
C LYS A 113 11.22 0.95 -17.19
N HIS A 114 11.82 2.14 -17.26
CA HIS A 114 13.07 2.35 -18.02
C HIS A 114 14.22 1.46 -17.51
N PHE A 115 14.32 1.29 -16.20
CA PHE A 115 15.36 0.47 -15.57
C PHE A 115 14.91 -0.96 -15.25
N SER A 116 13.73 -1.39 -15.72
CA SER A 116 13.17 -2.72 -15.47
C SER A 116 13.07 -3.09 -13.98
N ILE A 117 12.77 -2.10 -13.13
CA ILE A 117 12.60 -2.27 -11.70
C ILE A 117 11.17 -2.78 -11.44
N PRO A 118 10.98 -3.93 -10.79
CA PRO A 118 9.67 -4.48 -10.51
C PRO A 118 8.86 -3.58 -9.59
N LEU A 119 7.55 -3.48 -9.85
CA LEU A 119 6.59 -2.68 -9.11
C LEU A 119 5.47 -3.54 -8.57
N ILE A 120 5.27 -3.51 -7.26
CA ILE A 120 4.12 -4.09 -6.55
C ILE A 120 3.20 -2.93 -6.15
N ALA A 121 1.93 -3.01 -6.53
CA ALA A 121 0.92 -2.04 -6.11
C ALA A 121 0.11 -2.59 -4.93
N VAL A 122 -0.05 -1.76 -3.89
CA VAL A 122 -1.02 -1.99 -2.80
C VAL A 122 -2.10 -0.94 -2.96
N THR A 123 -3.27 -1.36 -3.44
CA THR A 123 -4.34 -0.44 -3.84
C THR A 123 -5.73 -1.03 -3.61
N GLY A 124 -6.71 -0.17 -3.39
CA GLY A 124 -8.12 -0.54 -3.32
C GLY A 124 -8.87 -0.44 -4.67
N ASN A 125 -8.19 0.03 -5.72
CA ASN A 125 -8.78 0.21 -7.04
C ASN A 125 -8.00 -0.58 -8.10
N LEU A 126 -8.51 -1.75 -8.46
CA LEU A 126 -7.89 -2.65 -9.44
C LEU A 126 -7.94 -2.10 -10.87
N GLU A 127 -8.82 -1.14 -11.15
CA GLU A 127 -8.95 -0.46 -12.45
C GLU A 127 -8.09 0.80 -12.55
N SER A 128 -7.31 1.10 -11.51
CA SER A 128 -6.47 2.29 -11.46
C SER A 128 -5.27 2.21 -12.38
N GLU A 129 -4.69 3.36 -12.70
CA GLU A 129 -3.46 3.43 -13.49
C GLU A 129 -2.29 2.72 -12.79
N LEU A 130 -2.16 2.89 -11.47
CA LEU A 130 -1.14 2.16 -10.69
C LEU A 130 -1.30 0.64 -10.83
N ALA A 131 -2.53 0.12 -10.70
CA ALA A 131 -2.79 -1.31 -10.83
C ALA A 131 -2.44 -1.84 -12.22
N ARG A 132 -2.76 -1.09 -13.28
CA ARG A 132 -2.43 -1.48 -14.67
C ARG A 132 -0.94 -1.53 -14.94
N GLN A 133 -0.17 -0.67 -14.31
CA GLN A 133 1.27 -0.52 -14.53
C GLN A 133 2.11 -1.47 -13.67
N ALA A 134 1.53 -2.02 -12.59
CA ALA A 134 2.25 -2.87 -11.65
C ALA A 134 2.46 -4.31 -12.17
N ASP A 135 3.54 -4.93 -11.71
CA ASP A 135 3.84 -6.33 -12.00
C ASP A 135 3.01 -7.28 -11.14
N ALA A 136 2.67 -6.86 -9.93
CA ALA A 136 1.74 -7.55 -9.04
C ALA A 136 0.87 -6.54 -8.31
N VAL A 137 -0.39 -6.89 -8.04
CA VAL A 137 -1.37 -6.01 -7.39
C VAL A 137 -1.95 -6.69 -6.17
N LEU A 138 -1.79 -6.06 -5.01
CA LEU A 138 -2.37 -6.49 -3.74
C LEU A 138 -3.61 -5.66 -3.45
N ASN A 139 -4.77 -6.32 -3.50
CA ASN A 139 -6.06 -5.67 -3.34
C ASN A 139 -6.40 -5.44 -1.86
N ILE A 140 -6.51 -4.16 -1.47
CA ILE A 140 -6.91 -3.76 -0.11
C ILE A 140 -8.24 -2.99 -0.10
N GLY A 141 -9.05 -3.14 -1.14
CA GLY A 141 -10.33 -2.45 -1.25
C GLY A 141 -11.26 -2.77 -0.07
N VAL A 142 -11.87 -1.75 0.50
CA VAL A 142 -12.82 -1.87 1.61
C VAL A 142 -14.22 -1.47 1.17
N LYS A 143 -15.24 -2.07 1.81
CA LYS A 143 -16.65 -1.76 1.51
C LYS A 143 -17.03 -0.36 1.97
N GLU A 144 -16.52 0.05 3.13
CA GLU A 144 -16.78 1.36 3.72
C GLU A 144 -15.60 1.80 4.59
N GLU A 145 -15.45 3.10 4.74
CA GLU A 145 -14.57 3.68 5.74
C GLU A 145 -15.33 3.85 7.06
N ALA A 146 -14.64 3.77 8.20
CA ALA A 146 -15.25 3.96 9.50
C ALA A 146 -15.52 5.45 9.83
N CYS A 147 -14.97 6.37 9.04
CA CYS A 147 -15.22 7.80 9.16
C CYS A 147 -16.69 8.11 8.90
N PRO A 148 -17.39 8.85 9.80
CA PRO A 148 -18.80 9.22 9.62
C PRO A 148 -19.10 9.99 8.35
N LEU A 149 -18.11 10.74 7.85
CA LEU A 149 -18.19 11.55 6.64
C LEU A 149 -17.68 10.80 5.40
N GLY A 150 -17.14 9.58 5.55
CA GLY A 150 -16.54 8.82 4.47
C GLY A 150 -15.29 9.46 3.85
N LEU A 151 -14.68 10.45 4.53
CA LEU A 151 -13.58 11.24 3.98
C LEU A 151 -12.21 10.77 4.47
N ALA A 152 -12.10 10.39 5.75
CA ALA A 152 -10.84 9.98 6.33
C ALA A 152 -10.60 8.48 6.09
N PRO A 153 -9.44 8.09 5.52
CA PRO A 153 -9.06 6.69 5.44
C PRO A 153 -8.84 6.11 6.84
N THR A 154 -9.56 5.06 7.16
CA THR A 154 -9.56 4.34 8.43
C THR A 154 -9.48 2.84 8.18
N ALA A 155 -10.56 2.20 7.76
CA ALA A 155 -10.57 0.80 7.37
C ALA A 155 -9.60 0.52 6.19
N GLY A 156 -9.52 1.43 5.23
CA GLY A 156 -8.60 1.32 4.10
C GLY A 156 -7.13 1.30 4.54
N THR A 157 -6.71 2.20 5.44
CA THR A 157 -5.33 2.20 5.96
C THR A 157 -5.04 1.03 6.88
N THR A 158 -6.03 0.58 7.64
CA THR A 158 -5.90 -0.63 8.49
C THR A 158 -5.72 -1.89 7.63
N ALA A 159 -6.52 -2.06 6.58
CA ALA A 159 -6.36 -3.15 5.63
C ALA A 159 -5.01 -3.08 4.89
N MET A 160 -4.59 -1.89 4.50
CA MET A 160 -3.29 -1.65 3.86
C MET A 160 -2.13 -2.07 4.76
N LEU A 161 -2.18 -1.73 6.05
CA LEU A 161 -1.19 -2.13 7.03
C LEU A 161 -1.16 -3.65 7.21
N ALA A 162 -2.32 -4.28 7.38
CA ALA A 162 -2.43 -5.72 7.52
C ALA A 162 -1.88 -6.48 6.31
N MET A 163 -2.15 -6.01 5.09
CA MET A 163 -1.57 -6.57 3.87
C MET A 163 -0.05 -6.44 3.85
N GLY A 164 0.48 -5.34 4.33
CA GLY A 164 1.93 -5.13 4.43
C GLY A 164 2.60 -6.02 5.48
N ASP A 165 1.88 -6.42 6.52
CA ASP A 165 2.37 -7.32 7.57
C ASP A 165 2.36 -8.79 7.11
N ALA A 166 1.51 -9.12 6.13
CA ALA A 166 1.37 -10.49 5.63
C ALA A 166 2.50 -10.87 4.68
#